data_0d648faebe1748c69fb650b7834775c8
#
_entry.id   0d648faebe1748c69fb650b7834775c8
#
_cell.length_a   1.000
_cell.length_b   1.000
_cell.length_c   1.000
_cell.angle_alpha   90.00
_cell.angle_beta   90.00
_cell.angle_gamma   90.00
#
_symmetry.space_group_name_H-M   'P 1'
#
loop_
_entity.id
_entity.type
_entity.pdbx_description
1 polymer ?
#
loop_
_entity_poly.entity_id
_entity_poly.type
_entity_poly.pdbx_seq_one_letter_code
_entity_poly.pdbx_strand_id
1 'polypeptide(L)'
;MLPLKNISHLKLLEIIARVNFFKGLSVGERELLLNSSICYKCYKDKFVQTEDDLNRNFYIVLSGKVAITKKKTDKVVGYVSVGEFIGESSFINKHRKSASAKAVEDSIILCIGQDALRGLPGKL
;
A
#
# COMPACT_ATOMS: atom_id res chain seq x y z
N MET A 1 5.00 -6.04 -9.22
CA MET A 1 4.32 -6.86 -8.17
C MET A 1 3.37 -7.85 -8.82
N LEU A 2 3.16 -8.99 -8.19
CA LEU A 2 2.28 -10.04 -8.68
C LEU A 2 1.00 -10.10 -7.85
N PRO A 3 -0.19 -10.04 -8.47
CA PRO A 3 -1.44 -10.14 -7.72
C PRO A 3 -1.55 -11.49 -6.99
N LEU A 4 -1.97 -11.46 -5.74
CA LEU A 4 -2.25 -12.67 -4.96
C LEU A 4 -3.70 -13.07 -5.18
N LYS A 5 -3.91 -14.14 -5.95
CA LYS A 5 -5.25 -14.60 -6.30
C LYS A 5 -5.83 -15.62 -5.33
N ASN A 6 -4.97 -16.24 -4.52
CA ASN A 6 -5.36 -17.37 -3.67
C ASN A 6 -5.38 -17.03 -2.18
N ILE A 7 -5.25 -15.76 -1.83
CA ILE A 7 -5.39 -15.36 -0.43
C ILE A 7 -6.89 -15.37 -0.06
N SER A 8 -7.25 -16.08 0.99
CA SER A 8 -8.65 -16.12 1.40
C SER A 8 -9.07 -14.77 1.97
N HIS A 9 -10.34 -14.42 1.78
CA HIS A 9 -10.90 -13.18 2.31
C HIS A 9 -10.78 -13.11 3.84
N LEU A 10 -11.01 -14.23 4.53
CA LEU A 10 -10.86 -14.30 5.99
C LEU A 10 -9.41 -14.04 6.43
N LYS A 11 -8.44 -14.61 5.70
CA LYS A 11 -7.02 -14.41 6.01
C LYS A 11 -6.63 -12.94 5.85
N LEU A 12 -7.12 -12.31 4.80
CA LEU A 12 -6.86 -10.90 4.54
C LEU A 12 -7.47 -10.02 5.63
N LEU A 13 -8.70 -10.31 6.05
CA LEU A 13 -9.34 -9.59 7.16
C LEU A 13 -8.55 -9.73 8.46
N GLU A 14 -8.00 -10.90 8.75
CA GLU A 14 -7.14 -11.10 9.92
C GLU A 14 -5.88 -10.23 9.88
N ILE A 15 -5.25 -10.16 8.70
CA ILE A 15 -4.04 -9.35 8.52
C ILE A 15 -4.34 -7.88 8.73
N ILE A 16 -5.36 -7.35 8.07
CA ILE A 16 -5.69 -5.92 8.14
C ILE A 16 -6.22 -5.49 9.50
N ALA A 17 -6.80 -6.41 10.26
CA ALA A 17 -7.29 -6.11 11.60
C ALA A 17 -6.18 -5.62 12.54
N ARG A 18 -4.94 -5.93 12.21
CA ARG A 18 -3.75 -5.51 12.98
C ARG A 18 -3.20 -4.16 12.55
N VAL A 19 -3.70 -3.59 11.46
CA VAL A 19 -3.24 -2.32 10.92
C VAL A 19 -4.09 -1.19 11.50
N ASN A 20 -3.46 -0.23 12.16
CA ASN A 20 -4.15 0.86 12.86
C ASN A 20 -5.13 1.65 12.00
N PHE A 21 -4.77 1.87 10.73
CA PHE A 21 -5.64 2.57 9.78
C PHE A 21 -7.03 1.92 9.70
N PHE A 22 -7.07 0.58 9.65
CA PHE A 22 -8.32 -0.15 9.50
C PHE A 22 -9.11 -0.25 10.80
N LYS A 23 -8.48 -0.04 11.95
CA LYS A 23 -9.16 -0.12 13.25
C LYS A 23 -10.21 0.97 13.42
N GLY A 24 -10.07 2.09 12.71
CA GLY A 24 -11.05 3.16 12.72
C GLY A 24 -12.25 2.93 11.80
N LEU A 25 -12.26 1.83 11.05
CA LEU A 25 -13.31 1.51 10.10
C LEU A 25 -14.27 0.46 10.69
N SER A 26 -15.56 0.57 10.33
CA SER A 26 -16.53 -0.48 10.64
C SER A 26 -16.22 -1.74 9.82
N VAL A 27 -16.83 -2.87 10.20
CA VAL A 27 -16.68 -4.12 9.43
C VAL A 27 -17.14 -3.94 7.99
N GLY A 28 -18.28 -3.26 7.79
CA GLY A 28 -18.78 -2.98 6.43
C GLY A 28 -17.85 -2.10 5.62
N GLU A 29 -17.25 -1.10 6.25
CA GLU A 29 -16.27 -0.22 5.59
C GLU A 29 -15.00 -0.97 5.21
N ARG A 30 -14.51 -1.87 6.07
CA ARG A 30 -13.36 -2.73 5.77
C ARG A 30 -13.64 -3.64 4.58
N GLU A 31 -14.83 -4.24 4.53
CA GLU A 31 -15.26 -5.09 3.42
C GLU A 31 -15.26 -4.30 2.11
N LEU A 32 -15.85 -3.12 2.12
CA LEU A 32 -15.91 -2.25 0.95
C LEU A 32 -14.51 -1.91 0.45
N LEU A 33 -13.62 -1.55 1.35
CA LEU A 33 -12.24 -1.20 1.02
C LEU A 33 -11.49 -2.39 0.41
N LEU A 34 -11.63 -3.58 1.01
CA LEU A 34 -10.97 -4.78 0.51
C LEU A 34 -11.48 -5.19 -0.86
N ASN A 35 -12.78 -5.08 -1.10
CA ASN A 35 -13.37 -5.42 -2.40
C ASN A 35 -12.87 -4.50 -3.52
N SER A 36 -12.42 -3.30 -3.17
CA SER A 36 -11.92 -2.30 -4.12
C SER A 36 -10.39 -2.23 -4.17
N SER A 37 -9.71 -3.13 -3.45
CA SER A 37 -8.26 -3.14 -3.35
C SER A 37 -7.69 -4.42 -3.97
N ILE A 38 -6.40 -4.38 -4.30
CA ILE A 38 -5.70 -5.54 -4.84
C ILE A 38 -4.53 -5.86 -3.93
N CYS A 39 -4.42 -7.12 -3.52
CA CYS A 39 -3.31 -7.61 -2.73
C CYS A 39 -2.22 -8.15 -3.65
N TYR A 40 -0.99 -7.72 -3.44
CA TYR A 40 0.16 -8.11 -4.27
C TYR A 40 1.25 -8.78 -3.44
N LYS A 41 1.97 -9.68 -4.08
CA LYS A 41 3.28 -10.14 -3.63
C LYS A 41 4.34 -9.30 -4.32
N CYS A 42 5.22 -8.70 -3.53
CA CYS A 42 6.37 -7.98 -4.05
C CYS A 42 7.64 -8.68 -3.57
N TYR A 43 8.33 -9.35 -4.49
CA TYR A 43 9.54 -10.09 -4.16
C TYR A 43 10.69 -9.14 -3.86
N LYS A 44 11.63 -9.61 -3.06
CA LYS A 44 12.86 -8.89 -2.75
C LYS A 44 13.46 -8.27 -4.01
N ASP A 45 13.90 -7.03 -3.91
CA ASP A 45 14.51 -6.20 -4.97
C ASP A 45 13.56 -5.75 -6.09
N LYS A 46 12.28 -6.06 -5.98
CA LYS A 46 11.26 -5.54 -6.91
C LYS A 46 10.64 -4.25 -6.37
N PHE A 47 10.15 -3.42 -7.28
CA PHE A 47 9.56 -2.13 -6.92
C PHE A 47 8.06 -2.25 -6.63
N VAL A 48 7.61 -1.57 -5.59
CA VAL A 48 6.20 -1.31 -5.30
C VAL A 48 5.73 -0.13 -6.15
N GLN A 49 6.56 0.91 -6.21
CA GLN A 49 6.34 2.09 -7.06
C GLN A 49 7.68 2.68 -7.47
N THR A 50 7.68 3.47 -8.53
CA THR A 50 8.87 4.21 -8.97
C THR A 50 8.61 5.71 -8.88
N GLU A 51 9.67 6.48 -8.60
CA GLU A 51 9.61 7.94 -8.55
C GLU A 51 9.12 8.49 -9.89
N ASP A 52 8.30 9.53 -9.85
CA ASP A 52 7.65 10.18 -10.98
C ASP A 52 6.54 9.37 -11.65
N ASP A 53 6.19 8.20 -11.15
CA ASP A 53 5.04 7.44 -11.62
C ASP A 53 3.78 8.30 -11.47
N LEU A 54 2.92 8.24 -12.48
CA LEU A 54 1.68 9.01 -12.53
C LEU A 54 0.52 8.34 -11.79
N ASN A 55 0.64 7.07 -11.40
CA ASN A 55 -0.42 6.40 -10.70
C ASN A 55 -0.68 7.08 -9.35
N ARG A 56 -1.94 7.12 -8.94
CA ARG A 56 -2.37 7.78 -7.71
C ARG A 56 -2.81 6.80 -6.64
N ASN A 57 -2.41 5.54 -6.80
CA ASN A 57 -2.66 4.53 -5.79
C ASN A 57 -1.75 4.76 -4.60
N PHE A 58 -2.20 4.36 -3.45
CA PHE A 58 -1.29 4.22 -2.33
C PHE A 58 -1.30 2.77 -1.85
N TYR A 59 -0.34 2.44 -1.02
CA TYR A 59 -0.09 1.06 -0.64
C TYR A 59 0.08 0.96 0.86
N ILE A 60 -0.28 -0.19 1.41
CA ILE A 60 -0.03 -0.52 2.82
C ILE A 60 0.80 -1.79 2.85
N VAL A 61 1.86 -1.79 3.64
CA VAL A 61 2.69 -2.99 3.85
C VAL A 61 1.97 -3.90 4.84
N LEU A 62 1.55 -5.07 4.39
CA LEU A 62 0.89 -6.06 5.23
C LEU A 62 1.89 -7.07 5.80
N SER A 63 3.00 -7.29 5.11
CA SER A 63 4.09 -8.18 5.55
C SER A 63 5.36 -7.75 4.84
N GLY A 64 6.50 -7.87 5.49
CA GLY A 64 7.79 -7.55 4.91
C GLY A 64 8.27 -6.14 5.21
N LYS A 65 9.13 -5.61 4.35
CA LYS A 65 9.76 -4.30 4.54
C LYS A 65 10.16 -3.70 3.20
N VAL A 66 10.00 -2.40 3.07
CA VAL A 66 10.24 -1.66 1.82
C VAL A 66 11.19 -0.49 2.08
N ALA A 67 12.18 -0.31 1.20
CA ALA A 67 13.10 0.82 1.27
C ALA A 67 12.63 1.95 0.36
N ILE A 68 12.67 3.17 0.86
CA ILE A 68 12.31 4.38 0.11
C ILE A 68 13.59 5.04 -0.39
N THR A 69 13.64 5.30 -1.69
CA THR A 69 14.80 5.92 -2.34
C THR A 69 14.37 7.09 -3.21
N LYS A 70 15.29 8.03 -3.41
CA LYS A 70 15.08 9.15 -4.33
C LYS A 70 16.20 9.18 -5.37
N LYS A 71 15.83 9.42 -6.65
CA LYS A 71 16.77 9.47 -7.77
C LYS A 71 17.90 10.45 -7.52
N LYS A 72 17.60 11.59 -6.91
CA LYS A 72 18.58 12.66 -6.70
C LYS A 72 19.77 12.22 -5.85
N THR A 73 19.54 11.38 -4.84
CA THR A 73 20.58 10.97 -3.89
C THR A 73 21.06 9.54 -4.11
N ASP A 74 20.25 8.74 -4.80
CA ASP A 74 20.47 7.29 -5.00
C ASP A 74 20.75 6.54 -3.68
N LYS A 75 20.19 7.04 -2.60
CA LYS A 75 20.34 6.46 -1.26
C LYS A 75 18.98 6.15 -0.65
N VAL A 76 18.98 5.18 0.24
CA VAL A 76 17.79 4.90 1.05
C VAL A 76 17.56 6.08 1.99
N VAL A 77 16.38 6.68 1.91
CA VAL A 77 16.00 7.81 2.78
C VAL A 77 15.10 7.35 3.93
N GLY A 78 14.64 6.11 3.91
CA GLY A 78 13.83 5.57 4.98
C GLY A 78 13.32 4.18 4.63
N TYR A 79 12.60 3.58 5.58
CA TYR A 79 11.98 2.27 5.41
C TYR A 79 10.50 2.35 5.78
N VAL A 80 9.70 1.52 5.14
CA VAL A 80 8.29 1.36 5.45
C VAL A 80 8.10 -0.06 5.98
N SER A 81 7.53 -0.16 7.15
CA SER A 81 7.29 -1.43 7.84
C SER A 81 5.81 -1.78 7.83
N VAL A 82 5.48 -2.96 8.37
CA VAL A 82 4.10 -3.46 8.43
C VAL A 82 3.17 -2.41 9.06
N GLY A 83 2.06 -2.15 8.39
CA GLY A 83 1.04 -1.19 8.83
C GLY A 83 1.27 0.24 8.36
N GLU A 84 2.39 0.52 7.72
CA GLU A 84 2.71 1.86 7.24
C GLU A 84 2.38 2.02 5.75
N PHE A 85 2.24 3.27 5.30
CA PHE A 85 1.80 3.61 3.95
C PHE A 85 2.94 3.96 3.02
N ILE A 86 2.71 3.72 1.72
CA ILE A 86 3.60 4.13 0.62
C ILE A 86 2.75 4.89 -0.39
N GLY A 87 3.21 6.07 -0.80
CA GLY A 87 2.57 6.83 -1.87
C GLY A 87 1.32 7.60 -1.46
N GLU A 88 1.07 7.73 -0.16
CA GLU A 88 -0.09 8.44 0.38
C GLU A 88 -0.15 9.91 -0.10
N SER A 89 0.98 10.58 -0.13
CA SER A 89 1.04 11.99 -0.54
C SER A 89 0.53 12.22 -1.96
N SER A 90 0.92 11.37 -2.92
CA SER A 90 0.45 11.50 -4.30
C SER A 90 -1.03 11.18 -4.44
N PHE A 91 -1.54 10.28 -3.61
CA PHE A 91 -2.95 9.93 -3.57
C PHE A 91 -3.81 11.12 -3.13
N ILE A 92 -3.42 11.79 -2.04
CA ILE A 92 -4.16 12.91 -1.46
C ILE A 92 -4.00 14.18 -2.30
N ASN A 93 -2.77 14.52 -2.68
CA ASN A 93 -2.44 15.79 -3.34
C ASN A 93 -2.43 15.72 -4.87
N LYS A 94 -2.70 14.56 -5.45
CA LYS A 94 -2.83 14.35 -6.90
C LYS A 94 -1.59 14.78 -7.70
N HIS A 95 -0.40 14.48 -7.18
CA HIS A 95 0.86 14.71 -7.90
C HIS A 95 1.56 13.38 -8.18
N ARG A 96 2.68 13.45 -8.92
CA ARG A 96 3.50 12.27 -9.22
C ARG A 96 4.10 11.68 -7.95
N LYS A 97 4.45 10.41 -8.00
CA LYS A 97 5.15 9.75 -6.88
C LYS A 97 6.46 10.47 -6.61
N SER A 98 6.67 10.84 -5.34
CA SER A 98 7.83 11.64 -4.92
C SER A 98 9.06 10.79 -4.62
N ALA A 99 8.92 9.47 -4.59
CA ALA A 99 10.01 8.55 -4.28
C ALA A 99 9.74 7.17 -4.86
N SER A 100 10.80 6.38 -4.99
CA SER A 100 10.69 4.96 -5.33
C SER A 100 10.59 4.14 -4.06
N ALA A 101 9.92 2.99 -4.14
CA ALA A 101 9.77 2.06 -3.04
C ALA A 101 10.11 0.66 -3.52
N LYS A 102 11.11 0.03 -2.91
CA LYS A 102 11.66 -1.25 -3.33
C LYS A 102 11.67 -2.22 -2.16
N ALA A 103 11.14 -3.42 -2.37
CA ALA A 103 11.10 -4.43 -1.33
C ALA A 103 12.52 -4.87 -0.94
N VAL A 104 12.84 -4.83 0.35
CA VAL A 104 14.14 -5.32 0.86
C VAL A 104 14.06 -6.78 1.27
N GLU A 105 12.86 -7.31 1.36
CA GLU A 105 12.57 -8.73 1.57
C GLU A 105 11.22 -9.01 0.89
N ASP A 106 10.87 -10.29 0.73
CA ASP A 106 9.58 -10.65 0.15
C ASP A 106 8.46 -10.03 0.99
N SER A 107 7.58 -9.29 0.33
CA SER A 107 6.57 -8.48 1.01
C SER A 107 5.18 -8.72 0.44
N ILE A 108 4.17 -8.49 1.27
CA ILE A 108 2.77 -8.50 0.87
C ILE A 108 2.26 -7.07 0.98
N ILE A 109 1.72 -6.55 -0.12
CA ILE A 109 1.35 -5.15 -0.28
C ILE A 109 -0.13 -5.06 -0.68
N LEU A 110 -0.89 -4.26 0.04
CA LEU A 110 -2.27 -3.95 -0.35
C LEU A 110 -2.27 -2.65 -1.15
N CYS A 111 -2.73 -2.72 -2.39
CA CYS A 111 -2.85 -1.56 -3.27
C CYS A 111 -4.24 -0.98 -3.16
N ILE A 112 -4.33 0.30 -2.79
CA ILE A 112 -5.58 1.03 -2.63
C ILE A 112 -5.65 2.12 -3.68
N GLY A 113 -6.62 2.02 -4.61
CA GLY A 113 -6.85 3.03 -5.63
C GLY A 113 -7.73 4.14 -5.10
N GLN A 114 -7.79 5.25 -5.82
CA GLN A 114 -8.62 6.39 -5.45
C GLN A 114 -10.09 6.00 -5.30
N ASP A 115 -10.59 5.12 -6.16
CA ASP A 115 -11.99 4.69 -6.15
C ASP A 115 -12.36 3.91 -4.88
N ALA A 116 -11.38 3.27 -4.26
CA ALA A 116 -11.61 2.46 -3.07
C ALA A 116 -12.13 3.29 -1.89
N LEU A 117 -11.79 4.58 -1.84
CA LEU A 117 -12.14 5.45 -0.72
C LEU A 117 -13.35 6.34 -0.99
N ARG A 118 -13.93 6.30 -2.19
CA ARG A 118 -15.12 7.09 -2.51
C ARG A 118 -16.33 6.72 -1.64
N GLY A 119 -16.41 5.49 -1.21
CA GLY A 119 -17.46 5.01 -0.32
C GLY A 119 -17.21 5.26 1.16
N LEU A 120 -16.12 5.95 1.52
CA LEU A 120 -15.70 6.18 2.91
C LEU A 120 -15.54 7.68 3.21
N PRO A 121 -16.58 8.51 3.00
CA PRO A 121 -16.49 9.94 3.23
C PRO A 121 -16.14 10.25 4.68
N GLY A 122 -15.24 11.21 4.87
CA GLY A 122 -14.82 11.65 6.22
C GLY A 122 -13.79 10.76 6.89
N LYS A 123 -13.23 9.76 6.19
CA LYS A 123 -12.21 8.86 6.76
C LYS A 123 -10.79 9.25 6.38
N LEU A 124 -10.63 10.18 5.48
CA LEU A 124 -9.34 10.70 5.06
C LEU A 124 -9.16 12.15 5.43
#